data_24a7c01ffb4baf84e74cb9f159f1471d
#
_entry.id   24a7c01ffb4baf84e74cb9f159f1471d
#
_cell.length_a   1.000
_cell.length_b   1.000
_cell.length_c   1.000
_cell.angle_alpha   90.00
_cell.angle_beta   90.00
_cell.angle_gamma   90.00
#
_symmetry.space_group_name_H-M   'P 1'
#
loop_
_entity.id
_entity.type
_entity.pdbx_description
1 polymer ?
#
loop_
_entity_poly.entity_id
_entity_poly.type
_entity_poly.pdbx_seq_one_letter_code
_entity_poly.pdbx_strand_id
1 'polypeptide(L)'
;MTPASSTPASGARLFARDGATLPLKASHLDVEAKAGLARTVLVQTFANPNDRPLEVTYLLPLPADGAVSGFAFTVAGKRTVGEVDKKKAARERYDAALAAGQSAALLEQERPNTFTQKVGNIPPHEEVRVEVVVDQKLVWIAEEGQWSWRFPTVVGPRYMGEPGRVKDAARVTVDVADGPLPTTLTLDLVIGDVVLNGRTPASPSHAMTATEEGLRRRVRLDAEARAALDRDFVVRWPVAKPEAGVVLDAARPAEHQGHAYGLLTIVPPEAPKAAAAMPRDLIFLIDTSGSMSGRPLDQAKRVLAAMIDGLADHDRLEMIEFSNRPSRWKGEPVVATRTGKQAAHKWLAGLRAGGGTEMRTGLLEALTPLRSGAQRQVILVTDGYIGFEGEII
;
A
#
# COMPACT_ATOMS: atom_id res chain seq x y z
N MET A 1 11.48 -20.51 -39.15
CA MET A 1 10.35 -19.76 -38.60
C MET A 1 10.27 -20.13 -37.13
N THR A 2 10.87 -19.32 -36.28
CA THR A 2 10.82 -19.44 -34.81
C THR A 2 9.49 -18.84 -34.35
N PRO A 3 8.70 -19.46 -33.48
CA PRO A 3 7.50 -18.86 -32.97
C PRO A 3 7.87 -17.70 -32.04
N ALA A 4 7.26 -16.55 -32.28
CA ALA A 4 7.36 -15.37 -31.44
C ALA A 4 6.86 -15.72 -30.03
N SER A 5 7.72 -15.57 -29.02
CA SER A 5 7.33 -15.66 -27.61
C SER A 5 6.42 -14.46 -27.31
N SER A 6 5.14 -14.72 -27.15
CA SER A 6 4.20 -13.76 -26.61
C SER A 6 4.52 -13.57 -25.12
N THR A 7 5.10 -12.43 -24.79
CA THR A 7 5.28 -11.99 -23.40
C THR A 7 3.89 -11.83 -22.76
N PRO A 8 3.59 -12.50 -21.66
CA PRO A 8 2.27 -12.40 -21.06
C PRO A 8 2.12 -11.06 -20.35
N ALA A 9 0.97 -10.44 -20.54
CA ALA A 9 0.55 -9.21 -19.87
C ALA A 9 0.45 -9.41 -18.36
N SER A 10 0.82 -8.42 -17.64
CA SER A 10 1.07 -8.39 -16.23
C SER A 10 -0.01 -7.74 -15.35
N GLY A 11 -0.24 -8.22 -14.15
CA GLY A 11 -1.12 -7.83 -13.05
C GLY A 11 -0.97 -8.87 -11.96
N ALA A 12 -1.37 -8.63 -10.72
CA ALA A 12 -1.30 -9.67 -9.69
C ALA A 12 -1.99 -10.94 -10.21
N ARG A 13 -1.22 -11.97 -10.52
CA ARG A 13 -1.75 -13.23 -11.02
C ARG A 13 -2.09 -14.13 -9.85
N LEU A 14 -3.29 -14.65 -9.87
CA LEU A 14 -3.73 -15.72 -8.99
C LEU A 14 -3.41 -17.04 -9.68
N PHE A 15 -2.54 -17.83 -9.07
CA PHE A 15 -2.21 -19.16 -9.59
C PHE A 15 -2.91 -20.23 -8.78
N ALA A 16 -3.55 -21.17 -9.47
CA ALA A 16 -3.87 -22.44 -8.89
C ALA A 16 -2.58 -23.27 -8.74
N ARG A 17 -2.59 -24.27 -7.87
CA ARG A 17 -1.43 -25.15 -7.60
C ARG A 17 -0.91 -25.87 -8.86
N ASP A 18 -1.74 -25.99 -9.88
CA ASP A 18 -1.42 -26.58 -11.19
C ASP A 18 -1.03 -25.55 -12.27
N GLY A 19 -0.81 -24.28 -11.87
CA GLY A 19 -0.41 -23.19 -12.79
C GLY A 19 -1.57 -22.55 -13.55
N ALA A 20 -2.82 -22.96 -13.35
CA ALA A 20 -3.98 -22.32 -13.95
C ALA A 20 -4.23 -20.92 -13.30
N THR A 21 -4.53 -19.92 -14.12
CA THR A 21 -4.88 -18.58 -13.62
C THR A 21 -6.34 -18.58 -13.17
N LEU A 22 -6.57 -18.26 -11.88
CA LEU A 22 -7.93 -18.04 -11.41
C LEU A 22 -8.38 -16.63 -11.77
N PRO A 23 -9.54 -16.50 -12.37
CA PRO A 23 -10.10 -15.19 -12.57
C PRO A 23 -10.65 -14.66 -11.23
N LEU A 24 -9.99 -13.67 -10.67
CA LEU A 24 -10.63 -12.74 -9.76
C LEU A 24 -11.67 -11.98 -10.58
N LYS A 25 -12.95 -12.24 -10.35
CA LYS A 25 -14.05 -11.61 -11.11
C LYS A 25 -14.31 -10.18 -10.66
N ALA A 26 -14.31 -9.97 -9.36
CA ALA A 26 -14.61 -8.67 -8.76
C ALA A 26 -13.93 -8.50 -7.42
N SER A 27 -13.58 -7.27 -7.11
CA SER A 27 -13.21 -6.81 -5.77
C SER A 27 -14.08 -5.63 -5.37
N HIS A 28 -14.50 -5.61 -4.11
CA HIS A 28 -15.28 -4.53 -3.53
C HIS A 28 -14.68 -4.11 -2.20
N LEU A 29 -14.55 -2.81 -1.99
CA LEU A 29 -14.14 -2.20 -0.73
C LEU A 29 -15.36 -1.49 -0.13
N ASP A 30 -15.84 -1.98 1.00
CA ASP A 30 -16.82 -1.29 1.84
C ASP A 30 -16.08 -0.72 3.06
N VAL A 31 -16.12 0.61 3.21
CA VAL A 31 -15.27 1.32 4.16
C VAL A 31 -16.10 2.27 5.02
N GLU A 32 -15.92 2.16 6.32
CA GLU A 32 -16.40 3.15 7.29
C GLU A 32 -15.20 3.85 7.93
N ALA A 33 -15.13 5.18 7.81
CA ALA A 33 -14.04 5.98 8.35
C ALA A 33 -14.58 7.10 9.25
N LYS A 34 -14.02 7.21 10.47
CA LYS A 34 -14.42 8.22 11.45
C LYS A 34 -13.34 8.39 12.51
N ALA A 35 -13.14 9.62 12.96
CA ALA A 35 -12.35 9.95 14.15
C ALA A 35 -10.93 9.35 14.14
N GLY A 36 -10.27 9.33 12.97
CA GLY A 36 -8.92 8.83 12.82
C GLY A 36 -8.79 7.30 12.65
N LEU A 37 -9.90 6.57 12.55
CA LEU A 37 -9.96 5.15 12.27
C LEU A 37 -10.73 4.85 11.00
N ALA A 38 -10.38 3.77 10.32
CA ALA A 38 -11.16 3.19 9.23
C ALA A 38 -11.30 1.68 9.42
N ARG A 39 -12.51 1.18 9.21
CA ARG A 39 -12.81 -0.24 9.04
C ARG A 39 -13.09 -0.50 7.58
N THR A 40 -12.32 -1.39 6.97
CA THR A 40 -12.46 -1.80 5.57
C THR A 40 -12.88 -3.25 5.51
N VAL A 41 -13.95 -3.56 4.79
CA VAL A 41 -14.34 -4.91 4.40
C VAL A 41 -13.96 -5.09 2.94
N LEU A 42 -12.89 -5.84 2.68
CA LEU A 42 -12.53 -6.26 1.34
C LEU A 42 -13.31 -7.53 0.98
N VAL A 43 -14.08 -7.46 -0.08
CA VAL A 43 -14.81 -8.60 -0.64
C VAL A 43 -14.26 -8.95 -2.00
N GLN A 44 -13.80 -10.19 -2.18
CA GLN A 44 -13.27 -10.69 -3.43
C GLN A 44 -14.09 -11.89 -3.91
N THR A 45 -14.44 -11.90 -5.19
CA THR A 45 -15.20 -12.99 -5.82
C THR A 45 -14.32 -13.69 -6.84
N PHE A 46 -14.15 -14.99 -6.65
CA PHE A 46 -13.44 -15.90 -7.55
C PHE A 46 -14.41 -16.90 -8.16
N ALA A 47 -14.11 -17.42 -9.34
CA ALA A 47 -14.88 -18.49 -9.94
C ALA A 47 -13.99 -19.68 -10.30
N ASN A 48 -14.48 -20.88 -10.12
CA ASN A 48 -13.87 -22.09 -10.67
C ASN A 48 -14.48 -22.42 -12.03
N PRO A 49 -13.79 -22.18 -13.14
CA PRO A 49 -14.31 -22.47 -14.47
C PRO A 49 -14.13 -23.95 -14.88
N ASN A 50 -13.53 -24.78 -14.03
CA ASN A 50 -13.15 -26.15 -14.35
C ASN A 50 -14.20 -27.15 -13.89
N ASP A 51 -14.16 -28.34 -14.49
CA ASP A 51 -15.00 -29.51 -14.14
C ASP A 51 -14.51 -30.28 -12.90
N ARG A 52 -13.49 -29.78 -12.21
CA ARG A 52 -12.88 -30.38 -11.02
C ARG A 52 -12.74 -29.38 -9.88
N PRO A 53 -12.71 -29.85 -8.62
CA PRO A 53 -12.41 -28.98 -7.49
C PRO A 53 -11.05 -28.28 -7.65
N LEU A 54 -10.96 -27.05 -7.18
CA LEU A 54 -9.79 -26.20 -7.35
C LEU A 54 -9.26 -25.69 -6.02
N GLU A 55 -7.93 -25.61 -5.89
CA GLU A 55 -7.23 -24.95 -4.79
C GLU A 55 -6.49 -23.72 -5.32
N VAL A 56 -6.67 -22.61 -4.64
CA VAL A 56 -6.08 -21.30 -5.00
C VAL A 56 -5.17 -20.82 -3.91
N THR A 57 -4.06 -20.26 -4.31
CA THR A 57 -3.16 -19.52 -3.41
C THR A 57 -2.79 -18.20 -4.07
N TYR A 58 -2.90 -17.10 -3.35
CA TYR A 58 -2.47 -15.80 -3.85
C TYR A 58 -1.93 -14.89 -2.74
N LEU A 59 -1.13 -13.90 -3.13
CA LEU A 59 -0.64 -12.87 -2.23
C LEU A 59 -1.61 -11.69 -2.23
N LEU A 60 -2.08 -11.34 -1.04
CA LEU A 60 -3.03 -10.27 -0.80
C LEU A 60 -2.31 -9.10 -0.15
N PRO A 61 -2.30 -7.90 -0.77
CA PRO A 61 -1.79 -6.70 -0.12
C PRO A 61 -2.82 -6.18 0.87
N LEU A 62 -2.39 -5.87 2.09
CA LEU A 62 -3.20 -5.20 3.11
C LEU A 62 -2.40 -4.03 3.70
N PRO A 63 -3.06 -3.03 4.33
CA PRO A 63 -2.36 -1.95 5.01
C PRO A 63 -1.37 -2.48 6.05
N ALA A 64 -0.12 -1.99 6.01
CA ALA A 64 0.96 -2.47 6.90
C ALA A 64 0.70 -2.14 8.39
N ASP A 65 -0.05 -1.09 8.65
CA ASP A 65 -0.49 -0.61 9.96
C ASP A 65 -1.91 -1.05 10.31
N GLY A 66 -2.53 -1.88 9.46
CA GLY A 66 -3.85 -2.46 9.66
C GLY A 66 -3.82 -3.76 10.45
N ALA A 67 -4.88 -4.00 11.20
CA ALA A 67 -5.14 -5.26 11.88
C ALA A 67 -6.28 -6.01 11.19
N VAL A 68 -6.04 -7.27 10.79
CA VAL A 68 -7.11 -8.15 10.31
C VAL A 68 -7.97 -8.55 11.51
N SER A 69 -9.20 -8.03 11.57
CA SER A 69 -10.15 -8.28 12.66
C SER A 69 -11.25 -9.27 12.28
N GLY A 70 -11.35 -9.64 11.01
CA GLY A 70 -12.32 -10.63 10.54
C GLY A 70 -11.91 -11.27 9.23
N PHE A 71 -12.30 -12.53 9.08
CA PHE A 71 -12.10 -13.30 7.88
C PHE A 71 -13.28 -14.26 7.69
N ALA A 72 -13.86 -14.31 6.51
CA ALA A 72 -14.91 -15.26 6.19
C ALA A 72 -14.85 -15.63 4.71
N PHE A 73 -15.41 -16.76 4.35
CA PHE A 73 -15.63 -17.13 2.96
C PHE A 73 -17.00 -17.79 2.77
N THR A 74 -17.55 -17.62 1.58
CA THR A 74 -18.85 -18.21 1.19
C THR A 74 -18.66 -19.01 -0.08
N VAL A 75 -19.09 -20.28 -0.06
CA VAL A 75 -19.10 -21.22 -1.19
C VAL A 75 -20.47 -21.84 -1.25
N ALA A 76 -21.08 -21.91 -2.43
CA ALA A 76 -22.42 -22.50 -2.64
C ALA A 76 -23.45 -22.02 -1.59
N GLY A 77 -23.43 -20.73 -1.28
CA GLY A 77 -24.34 -20.10 -0.30
C GLY A 77 -24.00 -20.36 1.18
N LYS A 78 -23.05 -21.23 1.50
CA LYS A 78 -22.63 -21.51 2.88
C LYS A 78 -21.48 -20.58 3.28
N ARG A 79 -21.74 -19.71 4.27
CA ARG A 79 -20.73 -18.81 4.86
C ARG A 79 -20.01 -19.49 6.02
N THR A 80 -18.68 -19.47 5.99
CA THR A 80 -17.81 -19.94 7.06
C THR A 80 -16.99 -18.77 7.59
N VAL A 81 -16.99 -18.59 8.91
CA VAL A 81 -16.21 -17.54 9.58
C VAL A 81 -14.89 -18.13 10.04
N GLY A 82 -13.80 -17.42 9.79
CA GLY A 82 -12.46 -17.80 10.19
C GLY A 82 -12.22 -17.55 11.69
N GLU A 83 -11.35 -18.36 12.26
CA GLU A 83 -10.86 -18.22 13.61
C GLU A 83 -9.37 -17.87 13.59
N VAL A 84 -8.94 -17.00 14.50
CA VAL A 84 -7.52 -16.65 14.67
C VAL A 84 -6.83 -17.71 15.49
N ASP A 85 -5.71 -18.23 14.97
CA ASP A 85 -4.92 -19.27 15.64
C ASP A 85 -3.42 -19.10 15.34
N LYS A 86 -2.58 -19.88 16.03
CA LYS A 86 -1.17 -20.00 15.71
C LYS A 86 -0.99 -20.54 14.30
N LYS A 87 -0.07 -19.98 13.53
CA LYS A 87 0.18 -20.27 12.11
C LYS A 87 0.23 -21.78 11.80
N LYS A 88 0.91 -22.57 12.64
CA LYS A 88 1.01 -24.04 12.48
C LYS A 88 -0.33 -24.74 12.65
N ALA A 89 -1.06 -24.41 13.72
CA ALA A 89 -2.36 -25.01 14.01
C ALA A 89 -3.42 -24.67 12.95
N ALA A 90 -3.42 -23.40 12.48
CA ALA A 90 -4.30 -22.97 11.40
C ALA A 90 -4.04 -23.75 10.10
N ARG A 91 -2.78 -24.01 9.75
CA ARG A 91 -2.41 -24.84 8.59
C ARG A 91 -2.86 -26.28 8.74
N GLU A 92 -2.59 -26.90 9.88
CA GLU A 92 -3.01 -28.27 10.14
C GLU A 92 -4.52 -28.44 10.03
N ARG A 93 -5.31 -27.48 10.52
CA ARG A 93 -6.78 -27.49 10.35
C ARG A 93 -7.21 -27.32 8.91
N TYR A 94 -6.55 -26.41 8.17
CA TYR A 94 -6.81 -26.22 6.75
C TYR A 94 -6.54 -27.51 5.95
N ASP A 95 -5.38 -28.13 6.14
CA ASP A 95 -4.97 -29.34 5.43
C ASP A 95 -5.90 -30.54 5.77
N ALA A 96 -6.31 -30.65 7.04
CA ALA A 96 -7.26 -31.67 7.46
C ALA A 96 -8.65 -31.49 6.82
N ALA A 97 -9.14 -30.25 6.72
CA ALA A 97 -10.42 -29.96 6.05
C ALA A 97 -10.37 -30.34 4.56
N LEU A 98 -9.25 -29.99 3.88
CA LEU A 98 -9.06 -30.36 2.47
C LEU A 98 -9.02 -31.87 2.27
N ALA A 99 -8.29 -32.59 3.13
CA ALA A 99 -8.22 -34.04 3.09
C ALA A 99 -9.59 -34.70 3.32
N ALA A 100 -10.46 -34.08 4.10
CA ALA A 100 -11.85 -34.51 4.30
C ALA A 100 -12.81 -34.10 3.16
N GLY A 101 -12.31 -33.51 2.08
CA GLY A 101 -13.13 -33.06 0.94
C GLY A 101 -13.95 -31.80 1.22
N GLN A 102 -13.67 -31.07 2.32
CA GLN A 102 -14.39 -29.86 2.69
C GLN A 102 -13.73 -28.62 2.02
N SER A 103 -14.55 -27.65 1.64
CA SER A 103 -14.03 -26.33 1.26
C SER A 103 -13.47 -25.64 2.49
N ALA A 104 -12.26 -25.09 2.38
CA ALA A 104 -11.59 -24.40 3.46
C ALA A 104 -10.84 -23.16 2.94
N ALA A 105 -10.63 -22.19 3.82
CA ALA A 105 -9.81 -21.03 3.52
C ALA A 105 -8.81 -20.76 4.65
N LEU A 106 -7.63 -20.22 4.29
CA LEU A 106 -6.55 -19.87 5.22
C LEU A 106 -5.97 -18.52 4.83
N LEU A 107 -5.82 -17.62 5.79
CA LEU A 107 -5.15 -16.32 5.64
C LEU A 107 -3.95 -16.28 6.58
N GLU A 108 -2.76 -16.08 6.01
CA GLU A 108 -1.50 -16.05 6.76
C GLU A 108 -0.72 -14.76 6.46
N GLN A 109 -0.28 -14.06 7.49
CA GLN A 109 0.62 -12.92 7.33
C GLN A 109 2.04 -13.37 7.03
N GLU A 110 2.60 -12.91 5.92
CA GLU A 110 3.99 -13.16 5.52
C GLU A 110 4.89 -11.97 5.84
N ARG A 111 4.39 -10.77 5.64
CA ARG A 111 5.00 -9.48 5.96
C ARG A 111 3.92 -8.53 6.48
N PRO A 112 4.27 -7.40 7.11
CA PRO A 112 3.27 -6.45 7.61
C PRO A 112 2.21 -6.05 6.59
N ASN A 113 2.60 -5.93 5.32
CA ASN A 113 1.72 -5.53 4.22
C ASN A 113 1.40 -6.65 3.21
N THR A 114 1.75 -7.91 3.50
CA THR A 114 1.57 -9.00 2.53
C THR A 114 1.06 -10.25 3.24
N PHE A 115 -0.06 -10.76 2.77
CA PHE A 115 -0.71 -11.95 3.28
C PHE A 115 -0.78 -13.01 2.19
N THR A 116 -0.64 -14.29 2.56
CA THR A 116 -0.98 -15.41 1.70
C THR A 116 -2.39 -15.84 2.01
N GLN A 117 -3.28 -15.80 1.03
CA GLN A 117 -4.62 -16.35 1.12
C GLN A 117 -4.72 -17.63 0.30
N LYS A 118 -5.26 -18.67 0.93
CA LYS A 118 -5.55 -19.95 0.29
C LYS A 118 -7.03 -20.25 0.39
N VAL A 119 -7.60 -20.80 -0.68
CA VAL A 119 -8.96 -21.34 -0.70
C VAL A 119 -8.93 -22.65 -1.44
N GLY A 120 -9.32 -23.72 -0.78
CA GLY A 120 -9.24 -25.08 -1.31
C GLY A 120 -10.59 -25.76 -1.43
N ASN A 121 -10.62 -26.82 -2.26
CA ASN A 121 -11.82 -27.59 -2.61
C ASN A 121 -12.99 -26.70 -3.07
N ILE A 122 -12.68 -25.70 -3.93
CA ILE A 122 -13.71 -24.90 -4.60
C ILE A 122 -14.44 -25.81 -5.59
N PRO A 123 -15.76 -26.06 -5.42
CA PRO A 123 -16.47 -26.97 -6.31
C PRO A 123 -16.44 -26.52 -7.78
N PRO A 124 -16.59 -27.45 -8.74
CA PRO A 124 -16.70 -27.12 -10.15
C PRO A 124 -17.81 -26.10 -10.41
N HIS A 125 -17.53 -25.12 -11.28
CA HIS A 125 -18.46 -24.08 -11.74
C HIS A 125 -19.06 -23.18 -10.63
N GLU A 126 -18.54 -23.28 -9.39
CA GLU A 126 -19.00 -22.46 -8.26
C GLU A 126 -18.17 -21.19 -8.11
N GLU A 127 -18.81 -20.20 -7.48
CA GLU A 127 -18.16 -18.97 -7.04
C GLU A 127 -17.79 -19.05 -5.57
N VAL A 128 -16.63 -18.46 -5.25
CA VAL A 128 -16.20 -18.24 -3.87
C VAL A 128 -16.12 -16.76 -3.61
N ARG A 129 -16.81 -16.30 -2.58
CA ARG A 129 -16.71 -14.96 -2.05
C ARG A 129 -15.88 -14.99 -0.77
N VAL A 130 -14.80 -14.21 -0.73
CA VAL A 130 -13.93 -14.08 0.44
C VAL A 130 -14.08 -12.68 1.00
N GLU A 131 -14.21 -12.57 2.32
CA GLU A 131 -14.35 -11.34 3.07
C GLU A 131 -13.16 -11.21 4.04
N VAL A 132 -12.44 -10.09 3.97
CA VAL A 132 -11.37 -9.74 4.91
C VAL A 132 -11.72 -8.40 5.55
N VAL A 133 -11.80 -8.36 6.88
CA VAL A 133 -12.05 -7.13 7.63
C VAL A 133 -10.74 -6.61 8.18
N VAL A 134 -10.44 -5.34 7.89
CA VAL A 134 -9.21 -4.67 8.33
C VAL A 134 -9.59 -3.39 9.06
N ASP A 135 -9.11 -3.26 10.30
CA ASP A 135 -9.18 -2.01 11.05
C ASP A 135 -7.81 -1.32 11.01
N GLN A 136 -7.77 -0.05 10.62
CA GLN A 136 -6.53 0.72 10.48
C GLN A 136 -6.68 2.14 11.01
N LYS A 137 -5.55 2.75 11.39
CA LYS A 137 -5.48 4.17 11.70
C LYS A 137 -5.43 4.97 10.40
N LEU A 138 -6.09 6.13 10.40
CA LEU A 138 -5.95 7.11 9.33
C LEU A 138 -4.65 7.89 9.51
N VAL A 139 -4.03 8.27 8.40
CA VAL A 139 -2.86 9.14 8.41
C VAL A 139 -3.30 10.60 8.53
N TRP A 140 -2.73 11.34 9.48
CA TRP A 140 -2.95 12.77 9.62
C TRP A 140 -1.99 13.57 8.76
N ILE A 141 -2.51 14.42 7.88
CA ILE A 141 -1.73 15.35 7.06
C ILE A 141 -1.85 16.74 7.70
N ALA A 142 -0.83 17.09 8.48
CA ALA A 142 -0.85 18.28 9.34
C ALA A 142 -0.96 19.60 8.56
N GLU A 143 -0.24 19.72 7.45
CA GLU A 143 -0.19 20.93 6.61
C GLU A 143 -1.54 21.25 5.97
N GLU A 144 -2.34 20.24 5.72
CA GLU A 144 -3.63 20.36 5.05
C GLU A 144 -4.81 20.20 6.01
N GLY A 145 -4.55 19.81 7.28
CA GLY A 145 -5.56 19.60 8.30
C GLY A 145 -6.58 18.52 7.94
N GLN A 146 -6.10 17.41 7.36
CA GLN A 146 -6.97 16.38 6.80
C GLN A 146 -6.55 14.96 7.17
N TRP A 147 -7.52 14.05 7.17
CA TRP A 147 -7.29 12.61 7.20
C TRP A 147 -6.99 12.07 5.81
N SER A 148 -6.15 11.05 5.74
CA SER A 148 -5.90 10.24 4.57
C SER A 148 -6.13 8.77 4.88
N TRP A 149 -7.05 8.16 4.15
CA TRP A 149 -7.22 6.72 4.07
C TRP A 149 -6.48 6.19 2.84
N ARG A 150 -5.69 5.14 3.03
CA ARG A 150 -4.97 4.45 1.95
C ARG A 150 -5.19 2.95 2.05
N PHE A 151 -5.53 2.33 0.93
CA PHE A 151 -5.67 0.89 0.83
C PHE A 151 -4.86 0.34 -0.36
N PRO A 152 -3.94 -0.62 -0.13
CA PRO A 152 -3.12 -1.18 -1.18
C PRO A 152 -3.95 -2.12 -2.06
N THR A 153 -3.73 -2.06 -3.36
CA THR A 153 -4.37 -2.96 -4.34
C THR A 153 -3.36 -3.81 -5.10
N VAL A 154 -2.07 -3.51 -4.96
CA VAL A 154 -0.97 -4.20 -5.63
C VAL A 154 0.05 -4.70 -4.62
N VAL A 155 0.59 -5.89 -4.90
CA VAL A 155 1.77 -6.40 -4.20
C VAL A 155 3.00 -5.96 -4.99
N GLY A 156 3.81 -5.07 -4.41
CA GLY A 156 5.07 -4.65 -5.03
C GLY A 156 6.06 -5.82 -5.11
N PRO A 157 6.87 -5.89 -6.19
CA PRO A 157 7.94 -6.87 -6.31
C PRO A 157 8.95 -6.69 -5.17
N ARG A 158 9.61 -7.79 -4.77
CA ARG A 158 10.65 -7.80 -3.73
C ARG A 158 11.95 -8.28 -4.31
N TYR A 159 13.01 -7.54 -4.10
CA TYR A 159 14.36 -7.93 -4.49
C TYR A 159 15.00 -8.77 -3.37
N MET A 160 15.35 -10.01 -3.69
CA MET A 160 15.80 -11.00 -2.70
C MET A 160 17.29 -10.94 -2.41
N GLY A 161 18.06 -10.14 -3.18
CA GLY A 161 19.51 -10.11 -3.10
C GLY A 161 20.13 -11.43 -3.59
N GLU A 162 21.27 -11.79 -3.01
CA GLU A 162 21.98 -13.02 -3.37
C GLU A 162 21.15 -14.28 -3.03
N PRO A 163 21.25 -15.36 -3.83
CA PRO A 163 20.56 -16.61 -3.57
C PRO A 163 20.78 -17.14 -2.14
N GLY A 164 19.69 -17.44 -1.44
CA GLY A 164 19.71 -17.95 -0.05
C GLY A 164 19.70 -16.87 1.05
N ARG A 165 19.83 -15.57 0.73
CA ARG A 165 19.72 -14.48 1.70
C ARG A 165 18.33 -14.43 2.37
N VAL A 166 17.27 -14.67 1.61
CA VAL A 166 15.88 -14.71 2.08
C VAL A 166 15.39 -16.16 2.12
N LYS A 167 15.24 -16.72 3.32
CA LYS A 167 14.89 -18.13 3.52
C LYS A 167 13.51 -18.51 2.97
N ASP A 168 12.58 -17.56 2.98
CA ASP A 168 11.19 -17.74 2.53
C ASP A 168 10.89 -17.01 1.20
N ALA A 169 11.92 -16.77 0.38
CA ALA A 169 11.81 -16.05 -0.89
C ALA A 169 10.65 -16.55 -1.76
N ALA A 170 10.49 -17.86 -1.91
CA ALA A 170 9.41 -18.46 -2.71
C ALA A 170 7.98 -18.11 -2.23
N ARG A 171 7.81 -17.66 -0.99
CA ARG A 171 6.50 -17.29 -0.41
C ARG A 171 6.13 -15.83 -0.63
N VAL A 172 7.13 -14.98 -0.89
CA VAL A 172 6.95 -13.52 -1.02
C VAL A 172 7.36 -13.00 -2.40
N THR A 173 7.85 -13.86 -3.28
CA THR A 173 8.11 -13.53 -4.68
C THR A 173 6.78 -13.43 -5.44
N VAL A 174 6.64 -12.36 -6.21
CA VAL A 174 5.52 -12.13 -7.12
C VAL A 174 6.03 -11.98 -8.53
N ASP A 175 5.30 -12.54 -9.47
CA ASP A 175 5.52 -12.21 -10.88
C ASP A 175 4.95 -10.83 -11.15
N VAL A 176 5.76 -9.97 -11.74
CA VAL A 176 5.31 -8.63 -12.13
C VAL A 176 4.59 -8.74 -13.47
N ALA A 177 3.40 -8.22 -13.50
CA ALA A 177 2.56 -8.20 -14.65
C ALA A 177 2.63 -6.83 -15.39
N ASP A 178 2.80 -6.75 -16.78
CA ASP A 178 2.81 -5.51 -17.59
C ASP A 178 1.39 -5.10 -18.01
N GLY A 179 0.60 -4.49 -17.12
CA GLY A 179 -0.72 -3.96 -17.43
C GLY A 179 -1.79 -4.25 -16.37
N PRO A 180 -2.95 -3.64 -16.49
CA PRO A 180 -4.02 -3.78 -15.53
C PRO A 180 -4.65 -5.19 -15.55
N LEU A 181 -5.06 -5.67 -14.38
CA LEU A 181 -5.87 -6.89 -14.29
C LEU A 181 -7.26 -6.65 -14.92
N PRO A 182 -7.83 -7.64 -15.60
CA PRO A 182 -9.19 -7.56 -16.14
C PRO A 182 -10.25 -7.70 -15.05
N THR A 183 -10.04 -7.10 -13.89
CA THR A 183 -10.89 -7.21 -12.71
C THR A 183 -11.53 -5.85 -12.43
N THR A 184 -12.81 -5.87 -12.08
CA THR A 184 -13.49 -4.67 -11.62
C THR A 184 -13.26 -4.48 -10.13
N LEU A 185 -12.83 -3.26 -9.75
CA LEU A 185 -12.78 -2.83 -8.38
C LEU A 185 -13.84 -1.76 -8.15
N THR A 186 -14.62 -1.93 -7.09
CA THR A 186 -15.62 -0.96 -6.65
C THR A 186 -15.30 -0.51 -5.23
N LEU A 187 -15.66 0.73 -4.90
CA LEU A 187 -15.46 1.35 -3.59
C LEU A 187 -16.77 2.00 -3.13
N ASP A 188 -17.14 1.74 -1.89
CA ASP A 188 -18.14 2.48 -1.14
C ASP A 188 -17.51 2.91 0.20
N LEU A 189 -17.13 4.18 0.31
CA LEU A 189 -16.53 4.74 1.51
C LEU A 189 -17.48 5.73 2.17
N VAL A 190 -17.87 5.44 3.40
CA VAL A 190 -18.68 6.32 4.25
C VAL A 190 -17.78 7.04 5.25
N ILE A 191 -17.70 8.37 5.14
CA ILE A 191 -16.97 9.24 6.05
C ILE A 191 -17.95 9.77 7.10
N GLY A 192 -17.72 9.39 8.35
CA GLY A 192 -18.52 9.81 9.51
C GLY A 192 -18.03 11.12 10.15
N ASP A 193 -16.89 11.65 9.71
CA ASP A 193 -16.40 12.96 10.17
C ASP A 193 -17.18 14.09 9.52
N VAL A 194 -17.35 15.20 10.26
CA VAL A 194 -17.93 16.42 9.70
C VAL A 194 -16.90 17.10 8.81
N VAL A 195 -17.12 17.01 7.51
CA VAL A 195 -16.31 17.73 6.52
C VAL A 195 -16.79 19.16 6.40
N LEU A 196 -15.89 20.12 6.67
CA LEU A 196 -16.27 21.51 6.93
C LEU A 196 -16.16 22.39 5.68
N ASN A 197 -16.96 23.49 5.72
CA ASN A 197 -16.82 24.67 4.86
C ASN A 197 -16.90 24.41 3.34
N GLY A 198 -17.79 23.50 2.89
CA GLY A 198 -17.94 23.23 1.46
C GLY A 198 -16.75 22.50 0.81
N ARG A 199 -15.76 22.11 1.63
CA ARG A 199 -14.68 21.24 1.14
C ARG A 199 -15.21 19.82 0.93
N THR A 200 -14.73 19.15 -0.11
CA THR A 200 -15.15 17.79 -0.47
C THR A 200 -14.01 16.81 -0.30
N PRO A 201 -14.29 15.54 0.03
CA PRO A 201 -13.29 14.49 -0.07
C PRO A 201 -12.72 14.43 -1.49
N ALA A 202 -11.41 14.17 -1.60
CA ALA A 202 -10.70 14.09 -2.87
C ALA A 202 -9.77 12.88 -2.92
N SER A 203 -9.46 12.42 -4.12
CA SER A 203 -8.49 11.35 -4.33
C SER A 203 -7.41 11.79 -5.31
N PRO A 204 -6.13 11.65 -4.92
CA PRO A 204 -5.02 11.85 -5.86
C PRO A 204 -4.80 10.62 -6.76
N SER A 205 -5.44 9.49 -6.48
CA SER A 205 -5.17 8.21 -7.16
C SER A 205 -6.26 7.82 -8.16
N HIS A 206 -7.53 8.14 -7.91
CA HIS A 206 -8.68 7.70 -8.71
C HIS A 206 -9.72 8.80 -8.85
N ALA A 207 -10.44 8.80 -9.98
CA ALA A 207 -11.62 9.64 -10.15
C ALA A 207 -12.76 9.11 -9.28
N MET A 208 -13.40 9.99 -8.51
CA MET A 208 -14.42 9.62 -7.53
C MET A 208 -15.49 10.68 -7.42
N THR A 209 -16.70 10.24 -7.11
CA THR A 209 -17.84 11.10 -6.77
C THR A 209 -18.10 11.05 -5.28
N ALA A 210 -18.23 12.21 -4.64
CA ALA A 210 -18.62 12.36 -3.25
C ALA A 210 -20.03 12.93 -3.15
N THR A 211 -20.90 12.27 -2.39
CA THR A 211 -22.30 12.69 -2.15
C THR A 211 -22.53 12.95 -0.66
N GLU A 212 -23.44 13.89 -0.36
CA GLU A 212 -23.85 14.17 1.00
C GLU A 212 -24.98 13.24 1.44
N GLU A 213 -24.80 12.60 2.60
CA GLU A 213 -25.80 11.79 3.27
C GLU A 213 -26.01 12.31 4.71
N GLY A 214 -26.75 13.39 4.85
CA GLY A 214 -26.89 14.12 6.11
C GLY A 214 -25.55 14.68 6.61
N LEU A 215 -25.09 14.25 7.79
CA LEU A 215 -23.78 14.65 8.34
C LEU A 215 -22.61 13.82 7.78
N ARG A 216 -22.90 12.77 7.03
CA ARG A 216 -21.88 11.87 6.44
C ARG A 216 -21.59 12.25 5.01
N ARG A 217 -20.47 11.77 4.49
CA ARG A 217 -20.11 11.83 3.07
C ARG A 217 -19.92 10.41 2.58
N ARG A 218 -20.55 10.09 1.46
CA ARG A 218 -20.33 8.82 0.77
C ARG A 218 -19.48 9.08 -0.47
N VAL A 219 -18.39 8.33 -0.60
CA VAL A 219 -17.45 8.42 -1.72
C VAL A 219 -17.49 7.12 -2.50
N ARG A 220 -17.67 7.21 -3.81
CA ARG A 220 -17.68 6.08 -4.73
C ARG A 220 -16.76 6.34 -5.91
N LEU A 221 -16.27 5.28 -6.54
CA LEU A 221 -15.62 5.40 -7.83
C LEU A 221 -16.60 5.89 -8.89
N ASP A 222 -16.12 6.71 -9.80
CA ASP A 222 -16.92 7.10 -10.96
C ASP A 222 -17.24 5.87 -11.80
N ALA A 223 -18.51 5.70 -12.18
CA ALA A 223 -19.01 4.50 -12.85
C ALA A 223 -18.34 4.23 -14.21
N GLU A 224 -17.80 5.27 -14.86
CA GLU A 224 -17.06 5.18 -16.12
C GLU A 224 -15.57 4.87 -15.91
N ALA A 225 -15.03 5.17 -14.75
CA ALA A 225 -13.65 4.87 -14.37
C ALA A 225 -13.56 3.43 -13.86
N ARG A 226 -13.35 2.47 -14.75
CA ARG A 226 -12.95 1.11 -14.35
C ARG A 226 -11.61 1.24 -13.60
N ALA A 227 -11.67 1.15 -12.28
CA ALA A 227 -10.45 1.17 -11.48
C ALA A 227 -9.66 -0.10 -11.75
N ALA A 228 -8.50 0.06 -12.34
CA ALA A 228 -7.53 -1.00 -12.46
C ALA A 228 -6.88 -1.24 -11.10
N LEU A 229 -6.56 -2.50 -10.78
CA LEU A 229 -5.76 -2.87 -9.61
C LEU A 229 -4.28 -2.59 -9.90
N ASP A 230 -3.92 -1.35 -10.21
CA ASP A 230 -2.58 -0.95 -10.64
C ASP A 230 -1.91 0.07 -9.69
N ARG A 231 -2.68 0.59 -8.74
CA ARG A 231 -2.20 1.58 -7.75
C ARG A 231 -3.10 1.60 -6.52
N ASP A 232 -2.55 2.04 -5.39
CA ASP A 232 -3.29 2.14 -4.14
C ASP A 232 -4.45 3.13 -4.23
N PHE A 233 -5.53 2.81 -3.51
CA PHE A 233 -6.59 3.78 -3.22
C PHE A 233 -6.11 4.76 -2.18
N VAL A 234 -6.28 6.05 -2.47
CA VAL A 234 -6.03 7.13 -1.51
C VAL A 234 -7.22 8.08 -1.53
N VAL A 235 -7.84 8.30 -0.39
CA VAL A 235 -8.90 9.30 -0.20
C VAL A 235 -8.52 10.22 0.95
N ARG A 236 -8.67 11.52 0.74
CA ARG A 236 -8.36 12.55 1.73
C ARG A 236 -9.58 13.42 1.98
N TRP A 237 -9.82 13.79 3.24
CA TRP A 237 -10.89 14.71 3.60
C TRP A 237 -10.48 15.65 4.72
N PRO A 238 -10.75 16.95 4.57
CA PRO A 238 -10.38 17.96 5.55
C PRO A 238 -11.32 17.96 6.74
N VAL A 239 -10.76 17.97 7.94
CA VAL A 239 -11.51 17.99 9.21
C VAL A 239 -11.02 19.05 10.18
N ALA A 240 -9.82 19.63 9.98
CA ALA A 240 -9.30 20.66 10.85
C ALA A 240 -10.15 21.94 10.78
N LYS A 241 -10.34 22.55 11.95
CA LYS A 241 -11.01 23.83 12.17
C LYS A 241 -9.98 24.86 12.63
N PRO A 242 -10.33 26.16 12.67
CA PRO A 242 -9.49 27.16 13.34
C PRO A 242 -9.20 26.80 14.81
N GLU A 243 -10.10 26.04 15.44
CA GLU A 243 -9.99 25.57 16.82
C GLU A 243 -9.73 24.06 16.87
N ALA A 244 -9.12 23.59 17.97
CA ALA A 244 -8.91 22.15 18.18
C ALA A 244 -10.26 21.40 18.25
N GLY A 245 -10.36 20.34 17.47
CA GLY A 245 -11.51 19.42 17.50
C GLY A 245 -11.31 18.31 18.52
N VAL A 246 -12.39 17.91 19.19
CA VAL A 246 -12.39 16.75 20.09
C VAL A 246 -13.58 15.86 19.77
N VAL A 247 -13.32 14.56 19.56
CA VAL A 247 -14.36 13.55 19.35
C VAL A 247 -14.14 12.42 20.35
N LEU A 248 -15.19 12.01 21.03
CA LEU A 248 -15.21 10.85 21.92
C LEU A 248 -16.21 9.83 21.39
N ASP A 249 -15.71 8.66 21.01
CA ASP A 249 -16.52 7.50 20.72
C ASP A 249 -16.43 6.49 21.87
N ALA A 250 -17.54 5.85 22.22
CA ALA A 250 -17.58 4.85 23.28
C ALA A 250 -18.32 3.59 22.80
N ALA A 251 -17.81 2.43 23.17
CA ALA A 251 -18.41 1.15 22.86
C ALA A 251 -18.43 0.23 24.08
N ARG A 252 -19.45 -0.61 24.17
CA ARG A 252 -19.57 -1.70 25.15
C ARG A 252 -19.84 -3.01 24.41
N PRO A 253 -18.82 -3.69 23.89
CA PRO A 253 -18.99 -4.96 23.21
C PRO A 253 -19.60 -6.01 24.13
N ALA A 254 -20.56 -6.78 23.63
CA ALA A 254 -21.25 -7.81 24.41
C ALA A 254 -20.31 -8.92 24.91
N GLU A 255 -19.27 -9.19 24.14
CA GLU A 255 -18.23 -10.19 24.42
C GLU A 255 -17.35 -9.79 25.63
N HIS A 256 -17.29 -8.50 25.94
CA HIS A 256 -16.45 -7.93 27.00
C HIS A 256 -17.33 -7.39 28.14
N GLN A 257 -18.16 -8.27 28.73
CA GLN A 257 -19.07 -7.89 29.81
C GLN A 257 -18.34 -7.17 30.95
N GLY A 258 -18.85 -6.01 31.32
CA GLY A 258 -18.30 -5.17 32.41
C GLY A 258 -17.24 -4.17 31.98
N HIS A 259 -16.81 -4.15 30.71
CA HIS A 259 -15.86 -3.17 30.19
C HIS A 259 -16.52 -2.20 29.19
N ALA A 260 -16.15 -0.93 29.28
CA ALA A 260 -16.43 0.08 28.28
C ALA A 260 -15.11 0.57 27.69
N TYR A 261 -15.10 0.76 26.38
CA TYR A 261 -13.94 1.27 25.65
C TYR A 261 -14.26 2.65 25.14
N GLY A 262 -13.32 3.57 25.26
CA GLY A 262 -13.42 4.93 24.73
C GLY A 262 -12.29 5.24 23.77
N LEU A 263 -12.61 5.87 22.65
CA LEU A 263 -11.66 6.45 21.72
C LEU A 263 -11.78 7.97 21.81
N LEU A 264 -10.73 8.63 22.30
CA LEU A 264 -10.60 10.07 22.29
C LEU A 264 -9.73 10.47 21.10
N THR A 265 -10.31 11.20 20.15
CA THR A 265 -9.58 11.76 19.01
C THR A 265 -9.50 13.27 19.16
N ILE A 266 -8.27 13.79 19.17
CA ILE A 266 -7.99 15.22 19.20
C ILE A 266 -7.48 15.63 17.83
N VAL A 267 -8.22 16.49 17.13
CA VAL A 267 -7.84 17.05 15.84
C VAL A 267 -7.16 18.38 16.08
N PRO A 268 -5.87 18.55 15.70
CA PRO A 268 -5.20 19.84 15.82
C PRO A 268 -5.91 20.94 15.03
N PRO A 269 -5.79 22.20 15.42
CA PRO A 269 -6.31 23.32 14.64
C PRO A 269 -5.63 23.40 13.28
N GLU A 270 -6.22 24.14 12.34
CA GLU A 270 -5.56 24.46 11.08
C GLU A 270 -4.22 25.14 11.35
N ALA A 271 -3.17 24.70 10.66
CA ALA A 271 -1.86 25.32 10.80
C ALA A 271 -1.93 26.81 10.38
N PRO A 272 -1.38 27.73 11.18
CA PRO A 272 -1.36 29.15 10.80
C PRO A 272 -0.55 29.31 9.52
N LYS A 273 -1.12 30.03 8.53
CA LYS A 273 -0.50 30.28 7.22
C LYS A 273 0.88 30.99 7.29
N ALA A 274 1.25 31.52 8.44
CA ALA A 274 2.44 32.34 8.67
C ALA A 274 3.43 31.70 9.67
N ALA A 275 3.43 30.40 9.91
CA ALA A 275 4.50 29.78 10.66
C ALA A 275 5.81 29.93 9.87
N ALA A 276 6.86 30.49 10.49
CA ALA A 276 8.18 30.57 9.86
C ALA A 276 8.60 29.15 9.47
N ALA A 277 8.80 28.92 8.17
CA ALA A 277 9.20 27.63 7.67
C ALA A 277 10.56 27.25 8.28
N MET A 278 10.62 26.14 9.01
CA MET A 278 11.89 25.62 9.51
C MET A 278 12.74 25.19 8.31
N PRO A 279 14.01 25.60 8.23
CA PRO A 279 14.90 25.15 7.16
C PRO A 279 15.01 23.63 7.15
N ARG A 280 14.85 23.03 5.98
CA ARG A 280 14.86 21.57 5.80
C ARG A 280 16.15 21.15 5.10
N ASP A 281 16.66 20.00 5.48
CA ASP A 281 17.64 19.23 4.73
C ASP A 281 16.95 18.06 4.07
N LEU A 282 16.68 18.14 2.78
CA LEU A 282 16.07 17.06 2.01
C LEU A 282 17.16 16.19 1.39
N ILE A 283 17.10 14.89 1.70
CA ILE A 283 18.03 13.89 1.18
C ILE A 283 17.24 13.00 0.23
N PHE A 284 17.54 13.10 -1.06
CA PHE A 284 16.97 12.23 -2.07
C PHE A 284 17.85 10.98 -2.20
N LEU A 285 17.34 9.84 -1.74
CA LEU A 285 17.97 8.53 -1.85
C LEU A 285 17.34 7.78 -3.01
N ILE A 286 18.10 7.56 -4.08
CA ILE A 286 17.62 7.15 -5.39
C ILE A 286 18.15 5.78 -5.72
N ASP A 287 17.26 4.83 -5.92
CA ASP A 287 17.59 3.53 -6.47
C ASP A 287 18.00 3.66 -7.94
N THR A 288 19.17 3.16 -8.25
CA THR A 288 19.70 3.06 -9.62
C THR A 288 20.05 1.62 -9.99
N SER A 289 19.44 0.64 -9.31
CA SER A 289 19.64 -0.78 -9.63
C SER A 289 19.14 -1.15 -11.03
N GLY A 290 19.46 -2.36 -11.48
CA GLY A 290 19.13 -2.83 -12.82
C GLY A 290 17.65 -2.82 -13.15
N SER A 291 16.78 -3.06 -12.18
CA SER A 291 15.31 -3.03 -12.31
C SER A 291 14.77 -1.65 -12.63
N MET A 292 15.46 -0.60 -12.19
CA MET A 292 15.12 0.79 -12.50
C MET A 292 15.36 1.17 -13.97
N SER A 293 15.89 0.27 -14.82
CA SER A 293 16.20 0.58 -16.21
C SER A 293 14.98 1.02 -17.02
N GLY A 294 15.15 2.07 -17.81
CA GLY A 294 14.11 2.61 -18.69
C GLY A 294 13.06 3.40 -17.94
N ARG A 295 11.78 3.03 -18.10
CA ARG A 295 10.63 3.77 -17.62
C ARG A 295 10.63 4.07 -16.11
N PRO A 296 11.00 3.14 -15.19
CA PRO A 296 11.05 3.43 -13.77
C PRO A 296 11.99 4.58 -13.42
N LEU A 297 13.24 4.55 -13.92
CA LEU A 297 14.20 5.62 -13.66
C LEU A 297 13.78 6.96 -14.28
N ASP A 298 13.16 6.94 -15.47
CA ASP A 298 12.66 8.15 -16.12
C ASP A 298 11.51 8.78 -15.33
N GLN A 299 10.65 7.98 -14.71
CA GLN A 299 9.61 8.46 -13.82
C GLN A 299 10.18 9.02 -12.52
N ALA A 300 11.13 8.31 -11.90
CA ALA A 300 11.85 8.78 -10.72
C ALA A 300 12.50 10.15 -10.96
N LYS A 301 13.20 10.30 -12.07
CA LYS A 301 13.81 11.60 -12.46
C LYS A 301 12.78 12.72 -12.57
N ARG A 302 11.62 12.46 -13.18
CA ARG A 302 10.56 13.47 -13.32
C ARG A 302 9.98 13.90 -11.98
N VAL A 303 9.69 12.92 -11.09
CA VAL A 303 9.16 13.20 -9.76
C VAL A 303 10.16 13.99 -8.94
N LEU A 304 11.42 13.56 -8.92
CA LEU A 304 12.48 14.25 -8.18
C LEU A 304 12.76 15.65 -8.73
N ALA A 305 12.71 15.82 -10.05
CA ALA A 305 12.83 17.16 -10.67
C ALA A 305 11.74 18.11 -10.15
N ALA A 306 10.48 17.68 -10.14
CA ALA A 306 9.38 18.49 -9.62
C ALA A 306 9.54 18.80 -8.11
N MET A 307 10.03 17.83 -7.32
CA MET A 307 10.31 18.06 -5.90
C MET A 307 11.44 19.07 -5.69
N ILE A 308 12.53 18.99 -6.46
CA ILE A 308 13.63 19.96 -6.42
C ILE A 308 13.14 21.36 -6.78
N ASP A 309 12.28 21.48 -7.79
CA ASP A 309 11.71 22.78 -8.19
C ASP A 309 10.84 23.40 -7.09
N GLY A 310 10.13 22.58 -6.31
CA GLY A 310 9.30 23.00 -5.18
C GLY A 310 10.06 23.41 -3.91
N LEU A 311 11.39 23.23 -3.83
CA LEU A 311 12.17 23.65 -2.65
C LEU A 311 12.23 25.17 -2.53
N ALA A 312 12.24 25.66 -1.30
CA ALA A 312 12.48 27.07 -1.02
C ALA A 312 14.00 27.38 -1.04
N ASP A 313 14.36 28.62 -1.29
CA ASP A 313 15.76 29.05 -1.40
C ASP A 313 16.57 28.88 -0.10
N HIS A 314 15.89 28.73 1.05
CA HIS A 314 16.51 28.46 2.34
C HIS A 314 16.62 26.97 2.68
N ASP A 315 15.96 26.10 1.89
CA ASP A 315 16.12 24.64 2.01
C ASP A 315 17.49 24.21 1.49
N ARG A 316 17.93 23.04 1.94
CA ARG A 316 19.12 22.39 1.40
C ARG A 316 18.79 21.00 0.88
N LEU A 317 19.52 20.58 -0.12
CA LEU A 317 19.34 19.27 -0.74
C LEU A 317 20.65 18.49 -0.76
N GLU A 318 20.52 17.22 -0.53
CA GLU A 318 21.53 16.19 -0.72
C GLU A 318 20.94 15.15 -1.68
N MET A 319 21.79 14.55 -2.50
CA MET A 319 21.36 13.49 -3.42
C MET A 319 22.34 12.32 -3.33
N ILE A 320 21.79 11.13 -3.18
CA ILE A 320 22.51 9.88 -3.05
C ILE A 320 21.87 8.89 -4.00
N GLU A 321 22.66 8.32 -4.90
CA GLU A 321 22.23 7.13 -5.64
C GLU A 321 22.74 5.87 -4.97
N PHE A 322 22.04 4.76 -5.13
CA PHE A 322 22.54 3.45 -4.71
C PHE A 322 22.15 2.37 -5.70
N SER A 323 23.07 1.43 -5.88
CA SER A 323 22.86 0.15 -6.54
C SER A 323 23.63 -0.91 -5.76
N ASN A 324 24.82 -1.32 -6.16
CA ASN A 324 25.73 -2.16 -5.35
C ASN A 324 26.40 -1.38 -4.23
N ARG A 325 26.51 -0.07 -4.35
CA ARG A 325 27.10 0.86 -3.36
C ARG A 325 26.42 2.20 -3.46
N PRO A 326 26.32 2.95 -2.34
CA PRO A 326 25.86 4.33 -2.39
C PRO A 326 26.94 5.25 -3.00
N SER A 327 26.47 6.28 -3.67
CA SER A 327 27.30 7.37 -4.21
C SER A 327 26.62 8.70 -3.95
N ARG A 328 27.27 9.56 -3.18
CA ARG A 328 26.77 10.87 -2.81
C ARG A 328 27.18 11.92 -3.86
N TRP A 329 26.24 12.76 -4.23
CA TRP A 329 26.45 13.83 -5.23
C TRP A 329 27.50 14.85 -4.82
N LYS A 330 27.45 15.32 -3.57
CA LYS A 330 28.33 16.35 -3.02
C LYS A 330 28.74 16.02 -1.60
N GLY A 331 29.93 16.50 -1.17
CA GLY A 331 30.41 16.35 0.19
C GLY A 331 29.70 17.25 1.21
N GLU A 332 28.88 18.21 0.76
CA GLU A 332 28.10 19.12 1.59
C GLU A 332 26.70 19.31 1.03
N PRO A 333 25.69 19.60 1.90
CA PRO A 333 24.34 19.93 1.46
C PRO A 333 24.35 21.21 0.60
N VAL A 334 23.70 21.16 -0.54
CA VAL A 334 23.61 22.27 -1.49
C VAL A 334 22.38 23.11 -1.19
N VAL A 335 22.54 24.43 -1.09
CA VAL A 335 21.39 25.36 -0.91
C VAL A 335 20.52 25.32 -2.17
N ALA A 336 19.19 25.23 -1.98
CA ALA A 336 18.22 25.10 -3.08
C ALA A 336 17.94 26.40 -3.86
N THR A 337 18.97 27.23 -4.03
CA THR A 337 18.93 28.39 -4.91
C THR A 337 18.77 27.94 -6.37
N ARG A 338 18.44 28.88 -7.26
CA ARG A 338 18.36 28.61 -8.70
C ARG A 338 19.56 27.84 -9.25
N THR A 339 20.77 28.23 -8.85
CA THR A 339 22.03 27.56 -9.28
C THR A 339 22.14 26.15 -8.68
N GLY A 340 21.79 26.01 -7.39
CA GLY A 340 21.76 24.70 -6.73
C GLY A 340 20.78 23.73 -7.39
N LYS A 341 19.57 24.17 -7.69
CA LYS A 341 18.56 23.38 -8.40
C LYS A 341 19.03 22.98 -9.81
N GLN A 342 19.61 23.90 -10.57
CA GLN A 342 20.16 23.60 -11.90
C GLN A 342 21.27 22.53 -11.84
N ALA A 343 22.16 22.62 -10.86
CA ALA A 343 23.21 21.62 -10.66
C ALA A 343 22.62 20.25 -10.28
N ALA A 344 21.58 20.21 -9.45
CA ALA A 344 20.87 19.00 -9.09
C ALA A 344 20.19 18.36 -10.30
N HIS A 345 19.47 19.12 -11.13
CA HIS A 345 18.86 18.63 -12.37
C HIS A 345 19.89 18.02 -13.32
N LYS A 346 21.05 18.68 -13.47
CA LYS A 346 22.13 18.15 -14.31
C LYS A 346 22.64 16.80 -13.84
N TRP A 347 22.84 16.65 -12.52
CA TRP A 347 23.28 15.37 -11.96
C TRP A 347 22.20 14.31 -12.11
N LEU A 348 20.93 14.65 -11.78
CA LEU A 348 19.78 13.75 -11.91
C LEU A 348 19.62 13.22 -13.35
N ALA A 349 19.78 14.08 -14.36
CA ALA A 349 19.71 13.70 -15.76
C ALA A 349 20.81 12.69 -16.13
N GLY A 350 21.98 12.76 -15.47
CA GLY A 350 23.12 11.89 -15.68
C GLY A 350 22.99 10.48 -15.12
N LEU A 351 22.03 10.22 -14.21
CA LEU A 351 21.87 8.91 -13.59
C LEU A 351 21.62 7.81 -14.63
N ARG A 352 22.18 6.63 -14.38
CA ARG A 352 22.01 5.43 -15.19
C ARG A 352 21.67 4.26 -14.27
N ALA A 353 20.76 3.39 -14.71
CA ALA A 353 20.43 2.18 -13.98
C ALA A 353 21.43 1.05 -14.29
N GLY A 354 21.73 0.25 -13.27
CA GLY A 354 22.58 -0.93 -13.36
C GLY A 354 23.02 -1.45 -11.99
N GLY A 355 23.38 -2.71 -11.91
CA GLY A 355 23.84 -3.35 -10.67
C GLY A 355 22.71 -3.92 -9.80
N GLY A 356 23.03 -4.24 -8.56
CA GLY A 356 22.13 -4.79 -7.54
C GLY A 356 21.37 -3.71 -6.75
N THR A 357 20.69 -4.12 -5.67
CA THR A 357 19.84 -3.24 -4.83
C THR A 357 20.30 -3.36 -3.38
N GLU A 358 21.41 -2.71 -3.01
CA GLU A 358 21.93 -2.66 -1.64
C GLU A 358 21.34 -1.48 -0.86
N MET A 359 20.02 -1.53 -0.63
CA MET A 359 19.23 -0.47 0.02
C MET A 359 19.75 -0.12 1.43
N ARG A 360 20.20 -1.13 2.20
CA ARG A 360 20.72 -0.92 3.55
C ARG A 360 21.89 0.07 3.57
N THR A 361 22.85 -0.12 2.67
CA THR A 361 24.03 0.77 2.60
C THR A 361 23.65 2.17 2.15
N GLY A 362 22.67 2.29 1.24
CA GLY A 362 22.10 3.57 0.81
C GLY A 362 21.43 4.32 1.97
N LEU A 363 20.62 3.62 2.77
CA LEU A 363 19.97 4.21 3.94
C LEU A 363 20.98 4.65 5.01
N LEU A 364 21.98 3.83 5.34
CA LEU A 364 23.02 4.21 6.27
C LEU A 364 23.79 5.45 5.80
N GLU A 365 24.07 5.55 4.51
CA GLU A 365 24.69 6.75 3.92
C GLU A 365 23.78 7.97 4.05
N ALA A 366 22.49 7.85 3.78
CA ALA A 366 21.52 8.94 3.90
C ALA A 366 21.33 9.41 5.36
N LEU A 367 21.49 8.50 6.33
CA LEU A 367 21.39 8.83 7.76
C LEU A 367 22.65 9.49 8.31
N THR A 368 23.79 9.42 7.60
CA THR A 368 25.02 10.11 8.01
C THR A 368 24.86 11.62 7.84
N PRO A 369 24.83 12.41 8.95
CA PRO A 369 24.59 13.83 8.86
C PRO A 369 25.81 14.57 8.32
N LEU A 370 25.62 15.46 7.33
CA LEU A 370 26.65 16.37 6.87
C LEU A 370 26.71 17.68 7.69
N ARG A 371 25.60 18.00 8.38
CA ARG A 371 25.55 19.13 9.33
C ARG A 371 24.59 18.87 10.48
N SER A 372 24.80 19.55 11.62
CA SER A 372 23.90 19.52 12.77
C SER A 372 22.82 20.62 12.70
N GLY A 373 21.75 20.46 13.47
CA GLY A 373 20.76 21.53 13.71
C GLY A 373 19.74 21.77 12.61
N ALA A 374 19.61 20.87 11.63
CA ALA A 374 18.56 20.93 10.60
C ALA A 374 17.55 19.81 10.74
N GLN A 375 16.32 20.05 10.35
CA GLN A 375 15.32 18.99 10.18
C GLN A 375 15.66 18.20 8.92
N ARG A 376 16.08 16.96 9.12
CA ARG A 376 16.44 16.05 8.02
C ARG A 376 15.24 15.24 7.58
N GLN A 377 15.04 15.14 6.28
CA GLN A 377 14.00 14.33 5.66
C GLN A 377 14.62 13.49 4.54
N VAL A 378 14.56 12.17 4.68
CA VAL A 378 15.03 11.23 3.64
C VAL A 378 13.85 10.82 2.79
N ILE A 379 13.99 10.99 1.47
CA ILE A 379 13.00 10.61 0.46
C ILE A 379 13.61 9.48 -0.36
N LEU A 380 13.17 8.26 -0.11
CA LEU A 380 13.58 7.07 -0.86
C LEU A 380 12.71 6.91 -2.10
N VAL A 381 13.38 6.76 -3.26
CA VAL A 381 12.73 6.45 -4.55
C VAL A 381 13.28 5.14 -5.07
N THR A 382 12.44 4.14 -5.17
CA THR A 382 12.74 2.77 -5.63
C THR A 382 11.53 2.19 -6.33
N ASP A 383 11.72 1.18 -7.17
CA ASP A 383 10.66 0.49 -7.91
C ASP A 383 10.15 -0.79 -7.20
N GLY A 384 10.69 -1.12 -6.03
CA GLY A 384 10.26 -2.32 -5.30
C GLY A 384 10.66 -2.36 -3.84
N TYR A 385 10.26 -3.45 -3.20
CA TYR A 385 10.63 -3.80 -1.84
C TYR A 385 11.88 -4.69 -1.83
N ILE A 386 12.53 -4.76 -0.68
CA ILE A 386 13.56 -5.78 -0.44
C ILE A 386 12.97 -6.96 0.33
N GLY A 387 13.58 -8.15 0.20
CA GLY A 387 13.16 -9.35 0.94
C GLY A 387 13.86 -9.54 2.28
N PHE A 388 14.80 -8.65 2.63
CA PHE A 388 15.65 -8.73 3.83
C PHE A 388 15.46 -7.52 4.76
N GLU A 389 14.20 -7.12 4.96
CA GLU A 389 13.80 -5.95 5.76
C GLU A 389 14.39 -5.99 7.18
N GLY A 390 14.51 -7.19 7.78
CA GLY A 390 15.09 -7.37 9.12
C GLY A 390 16.56 -6.99 9.25
N GLU A 391 17.27 -6.74 8.14
CA GLU A 391 18.64 -6.22 8.15
C GLU A 391 18.68 -4.67 8.22
N ILE A 392 17.54 -4.02 7.99
CA ILE A 392 17.42 -2.56 7.94
C ILE A 392 16.81 -2.00 9.22
N ILE A 393 15.89 -2.74 9.84
CA ILE A 393 15.23 -2.40 11.10
C ILE A 393 16.12 -2.76 12.28
#